data_b7937d6429418f1cade68f670e9083f2
#
_entry.id   b7937d6429418f1cade68f670e9083f2
#
_cell.length_a   1.000
_cell.length_b   1.000
_cell.length_c   1.000
_cell.angle_alpha   90.00
_cell.angle_beta   90.00
_cell.angle_gamma   90.00
#
_symmetry.space_group_name_H-M   'P 1'
#
loop_
_entity.id
_entity.type
_entity.pdbx_description
1 polymer ?
#
loop_
_entity_poly.entity_id
_entity_poly.type
_entity_poly.pdbx_seq_one_letter_code
_entity_poly.pdbx_strand_id
1 'polypeptide(L)'
;LGFIDFEEPFKKFRAHGLLTKDGAKMSKSKGNVVNPDEYFKKYGADTVRMYLMFSGPFAEGGDWSDKGIVGISRFLNRVWVLTQEMKQEKPKGKGLGIVRHRTIKKVTEDIQNLRYNTAIAALMEYLNGISGDRAEASLVDLETLLILLAPFAPHLPEELWNQLGHKDSVHNQPWPVYDSAMFKTETVRIILQVNGKVRDVVELPQNATEQEVQTIALKNTKIQRWMAGKQAKRIIFVPGKLLNMVI
;
A
#
# COMPACT_ATOMS: atom_id res chain seq x y z
N LEU A 1 18.74 -12.42 38.53
CA LEU A 1 17.85 -13.48 39.03
C LEU A 1 17.80 -14.71 38.13
N GLY A 2 18.48 -14.71 36.97
CA GLY A 2 18.58 -15.87 36.08
C GLY A 2 17.29 -16.26 35.32
N PHE A 3 16.31 -15.36 35.24
CA PHE A 3 15.07 -15.59 34.48
C PHE A 3 15.21 -15.36 32.97
N ILE A 4 16.27 -14.69 32.55
CA ILE A 4 16.59 -14.42 31.15
C ILE A 4 18.09 -14.69 30.93
N ASP A 5 18.45 -15.06 29.71
CA ASP A 5 19.81 -15.37 29.25
C ASP A 5 20.45 -14.24 28.42
N PHE A 6 19.87 -13.05 28.41
CA PHE A 6 20.33 -11.86 27.70
C PHE A 6 20.30 -10.63 28.60
N GLU A 7 21.19 -9.65 28.35
CA GLU A 7 21.32 -8.44 29.13
C GLU A 7 20.31 -7.36 28.70
N GLU A 8 20.14 -7.15 27.38
CA GLU A 8 19.27 -6.12 26.82
C GLU A 8 18.00 -6.75 26.23
N PRO A 9 16.83 -6.56 26.86
CA PRO A 9 15.57 -7.14 26.38
C PRO A 9 15.07 -6.50 25.08
N PHE A 10 15.42 -5.24 24.82
CA PHE A 10 14.95 -4.49 23.66
C PHE A 10 16.11 -4.12 22.73
N LYS A 11 16.32 -4.90 21.69
CA LYS A 11 17.39 -4.66 20.71
C LYS A 11 17.12 -3.50 19.77
N LYS A 12 15.85 -3.00 19.69
CA LYS A 12 15.45 -1.97 18.74
C LYS A 12 14.33 -1.11 19.32
N PHE A 13 14.55 0.19 19.36
CA PHE A 13 13.53 1.18 19.70
C PHE A 13 12.95 1.82 18.43
N ARG A 14 11.63 1.98 18.37
CA ARG A 14 10.90 2.65 17.30
C ARG A 14 10.01 3.72 17.89
N ALA A 15 10.46 4.98 17.81
CA ALA A 15 9.64 6.11 18.22
C ALA A 15 8.52 6.37 17.19
N HIS A 16 7.32 6.63 17.69
CA HIS A 16 6.21 7.14 16.87
C HIS A 16 6.12 8.66 16.95
N GLY A 17 5.54 9.28 15.91
CA GLY A 17 5.21 10.70 15.91
C GLY A 17 4.02 11.03 16.82
N LEU A 18 3.78 12.33 17.02
CA LEU A 18 2.66 12.81 17.81
C LEU A 18 1.41 12.99 16.94
N LEU A 19 0.26 12.68 17.51
CA LEU A 19 -1.02 13.08 16.94
C LEU A 19 -1.36 14.49 17.44
N THR A 20 -1.52 15.41 16.50
CA THR A 20 -1.91 16.81 16.77
C THR A 20 -3.39 17.02 16.47
N LYS A 21 -3.95 18.15 16.85
CA LYS A 21 -5.25 18.63 16.40
C LYS A 21 -5.12 20.11 16.05
N ASP A 22 -5.56 20.45 14.83
CA ASP A 22 -5.44 21.80 14.26
C ASP A 22 -3.98 22.30 14.28
N GLY A 23 -3.02 21.39 13.93
CA GLY A 23 -1.59 21.65 13.90
C GLY A 23 -0.93 21.82 15.27
N ALA A 24 -1.65 21.65 16.37
CA ALA A 24 -1.12 21.82 17.73
C ALA A 24 -1.14 20.53 18.52
N LYS A 25 -0.11 20.33 19.37
CA LYS A 25 -0.08 19.24 20.34
C LYS A 25 -1.33 19.28 21.21
N MET A 26 -2.02 18.15 21.33
CA MET A 26 -3.19 18.02 22.19
C MET A 26 -2.82 18.25 23.67
N SER A 27 -3.57 19.08 24.36
CA SER A 27 -3.42 19.28 25.80
C SER A 27 -4.76 19.69 26.44
N LYS A 28 -4.98 19.24 27.68
CA LYS A 28 -6.19 19.61 28.46
C LYS A 28 -6.33 21.11 28.65
N SER A 29 -5.22 21.81 28.88
CA SER A 29 -5.20 23.27 29.09
C SER A 29 -5.58 24.05 27.83
N LYS A 30 -5.38 23.49 26.63
CA LYS A 30 -5.76 24.11 25.36
C LYS A 30 -7.17 23.72 24.88
N GLY A 31 -7.82 22.77 25.56
CA GLY A 31 -9.15 22.29 25.18
C GLY A 31 -9.23 21.55 23.83
N ASN A 32 -8.08 21.19 23.26
CA ASN A 32 -8.00 20.54 21.94
C ASN A 32 -7.80 19.01 22.02
N VAL A 33 -8.12 18.41 23.16
CA VAL A 33 -8.03 16.95 23.33
C VAL A 33 -9.20 16.27 22.62
N VAL A 34 -8.89 15.24 21.87
CA VAL A 34 -9.90 14.35 21.25
C VAL A 34 -10.21 13.23 22.23
N ASN A 35 -11.49 13.10 22.60
CA ASN A 35 -11.96 11.95 23.38
C ASN A 35 -12.28 10.78 22.44
N PRO A 36 -11.54 9.68 22.49
CA PRO A 36 -11.77 8.54 21.58
C PRO A 36 -13.10 7.84 21.81
N ASP A 37 -13.68 7.90 23.00
CA ASP A 37 -14.92 7.20 23.33
C ASP A 37 -16.12 7.64 22.47
N GLU A 38 -16.17 8.92 22.09
CA GLU A 38 -17.21 9.45 21.21
C GLU A 38 -17.10 8.85 19.80
N TYR A 39 -15.87 8.67 19.32
CA TYR A 39 -15.59 8.10 18.01
C TYR A 39 -15.81 6.58 18.00
N PHE A 40 -15.47 5.87 19.09
CA PHE A 40 -15.78 4.46 19.22
C PHE A 40 -17.31 4.21 19.18
N LYS A 41 -18.08 5.03 19.88
CA LYS A 41 -19.55 4.94 19.87
C LYS A 41 -20.14 5.22 18.48
N LYS A 42 -19.55 6.19 17.77
CA LYS A 42 -20.10 6.65 16.47
C LYS A 42 -19.66 5.79 15.29
N TYR A 43 -18.40 5.37 15.26
CA TYR A 43 -17.78 4.74 14.08
C TYR A 43 -17.30 3.31 14.33
N GLY A 44 -17.25 2.86 15.58
CA GLY A 44 -16.72 1.55 15.95
C GLY A 44 -15.19 1.52 16.10
N ALA A 45 -14.70 0.49 16.79
CA ALA A 45 -13.29 0.35 17.14
C ALA A 45 -12.37 0.20 15.91
N ASP A 46 -12.77 -0.59 14.92
CA ASP A 46 -12.00 -0.81 13.70
C ASP A 46 -11.75 0.48 12.92
N THR A 47 -12.78 1.33 12.81
CA THR A 47 -12.65 2.63 12.13
C THR A 47 -11.66 3.53 12.85
N VAL A 48 -11.76 3.66 14.17
CA VAL A 48 -10.86 4.52 14.97
C VAL A 48 -9.43 3.99 14.91
N ARG A 49 -9.25 2.68 15.12
CA ARG A 49 -7.94 2.04 15.04
C ARG A 49 -7.27 2.27 13.68
N MET A 50 -8.00 1.98 12.62
CA MET A 50 -7.50 2.12 11.26
C MET A 50 -7.22 3.59 10.89
N TYR A 51 -8.06 4.51 11.35
CA TYR A 51 -7.84 5.95 11.16
C TYR A 51 -6.55 6.44 11.81
N LEU A 52 -6.25 6.02 13.05
CA LEU A 52 -5.00 6.36 13.72
C LEU A 52 -3.76 5.89 12.93
N MET A 53 -3.84 4.71 12.30
CA MET A 53 -2.77 4.18 11.45
C MET A 53 -2.68 4.87 10.08
N PHE A 54 -3.78 5.49 9.62
CA PHE A 54 -3.85 6.16 8.33
C PHE A 54 -3.51 7.65 8.38
N SER A 55 -3.64 8.29 9.55
CA SER A 55 -3.54 9.76 9.72
C SER A 55 -2.19 10.35 9.36
N GLY A 56 -1.13 9.55 9.29
CA GLY A 56 0.21 9.98 8.88
C GLY A 56 1.26 8.88 8.96
N PRO A 57 2.50 9.15 8.53
CA PRO A 57 3.60 8.22 8.69
C PRO A 57 3.88 7.93 10.17
N PHE A 58 4.18 6.70 10.52
CA PHE A 58 4.35 6.27 11.91
C PHE A 58 5.36 7.12 12.69
N ALA A 59 6.49 7.47 12.08
CA ALA A 59 7.55 8.25 12.73
C ALA A 59 7.23 9.75 12.84
N GLU A 60 6.39 10.29 11.95
CA GLU A 60 6.08 11.72 11.89
C GLU A 60 4.81 12.08 12.69
N GLY A 61 3.88 11.11 12.78
CA GLY A 61 2.56 11.33 13.34
C GLY A 61 1.60 11.92 12.31
N GLY A 62 0.54 12.58 12.78
CA GLY A 62 -0.47 13.16 11.91
C GLY A 62 -1.33 14.19 12.61
N ASP A 63 -2.22 14.84 11.88
CA ASP A 63 -3.20 15.76 12.42
C ASP A 63 -4.59 15.13 12.45
N TRP A 64 -5.27 15.25 13.58
CA TRP A 64 -6.61 14.71 13.73
C TRP A 64 -7.61 15.48 12.87
N SER A 65 -8.36 14.77 12.06
CA SER A 65 -9.40 15.33 11.20
C SER A 65 -10.71 14.56 11.32
N ASP A 66 -11.76 15.21 11.75
CA ASP A 66 -13.10 14.61 11.83
C ASP A 66 -13.65 14.22 10.45
N LYS A 67 -13.15 14.85 9.39
CA LYS A 67 -13.49 14.48 8.00
C LYS A 67 -12.72 13.23 7.54
N GLY A 68 -11.47 13.07 8.02
CA GLY A 68 -10.61 11.94 7.65
C GLY A 68 -11.16 10.59 8.12
N ILE A 69 -11.68 10.53 9.37
CA ILE A 69 -12.24 9.29 9.92
C ILE A 69 -13.47 8.79 9.15
N VAL A 70 -14.26 9.70 8.57
CA VAL A 70 -15.41 9.34 7.73
C VAL A 70 -14.96 8.58 6.47
N GLY A 71 -13.79 8.90 5.92
CA GLY A 71 -13.21 8.19 4.78
C GLY A 71 -12.93 6.72 5.10
N ILE A 72 -12.36 6.45 6.26
CA ILE A 72 -12.10 5.09 6.75
C ILE A 72 -13.41 4.33 7.01
N SER A 73 -14.39 4.97 7.66
CA SER A 73 -15.70 4.37 7.88
C SER A 73 -16.38 3.96 6.56
N ARG A 74 -16.33 4.80 5.54
CA ARG A 74 -16.85 4.49 4.21
C ARG A 74 -16.11 3.31 3.56
N PHE A 75 -14.78 3.26 3.70
CA PHE A 75 -14.00 2.15 3.18
C PHE A 75 -14.42 0.83 3.82
N LEU A 76 -14.50 0.75 5.14
CA LEU A 76 -14.94 -0.46 5.85
C LEU A 76 -16.37 -0.87 5.48
N ASN A 77 -17.28 0.11 5.35
CA ASN A 77 -18.64 -0.17 4.89
C ASN A 77 -18.67 -0.72 3.44
N ARG A 78 -17.80 -0.23 2.56
CA ARG A 78 -17.69 -0.77 1.19
C ARG A 78 -17.16 -2.21 1.20
N VAL A 79 -16.23 -2.56 2.10
CA VAL A 79 -15.77 -3.95 2.28
C VAL A 79 -16.93 -4.82 2.70
N TRP A 80 -17.75 -4.37 3.65
CA TRP A 80 -18.97 -5.07 4.08
C TRP A 80 -19.90 -5.32 2.90
N VAL A 81 -20.31 -4.27 2.20
CA VAL A 81 -21.26 -4.36 1.07
C VAL A 81 -20.73 -5.29 -0.01
N LEU A 82 -19.45 -5.13 -0.42
CA LEU A 82 -18.82 -5.99 -1.41
C LEU A 82 -18.88 -7.46 -1.01
N THR A 83 -18.59 -7.76 0.26
CA THR A 83 -18.63 -9.14 0.76
C THR A 83 -20.04 -9.73 0.70
N GLN A 84 -21.08 -8.96 1.08
CA GLN A 84 -22.47 -9.42 1.00
C GLN A 84 -22.88 -9.71 -0.45
N GLU A 85 -22.52 -8.84 -1.37
CA GLU A 85 -22.80 -9.03 -2.80
C GLU A 85 -22.07 -10.25 -3.36
N MET A 86 -20.76 -10.39 -3.12
CA MET A 86 -19.98 -11.54 -3.61
C MET A 86 -20.42 -12.87 -2.99
N LYS A 87 -20.89 -12.86 -1.75
CA LYS A 87 -21.47 -14.05 -1.12
C LYS A 87 -22.73 -14.53 -1.84
N GLN A 88 -23.58 -13.60 -2.27
CA GLN A 88 -24.84 -13.91 -2.99
C GLN A 88 -24.58 -14.34 -4.44
N GLU A 89 -23.74 -13.61 -5.15
CA GLU A 89 -23.46 -13.79 -6.58
C GLU A 89 -22.58 -15.00 -6.87
N LYS A 90 -21.74 -15.44 -5.90
CA LYS A 90 -20.74 -16.51 -6.05
C LYS A 90 -19.88 -16.31 -7.30
N PRO A 91 -18.99 -15.32 -7.30
CA PRO A 91 -18.24 -14.90 -8.48
C PRO A 91 -17.47 -16.07 -9.11
N LYS A 92 -17.50 -16.13 -10.43
CA LYS A 92 -16.84 -17.18 -11.26
C LYS A 92 -15.57 -16.66 -11.94
N GLY A 93 -15.14 -15.45 -11.65
CA GLY A 93 -13.95 -14.85 -12.21
C GLY A 93 -12.68 -15.66 -11.87
N LYS A 94 -11.67 -15.53 -12.71
CA LYS A 94 -10.36 -16.20 -12.51
C LYS A 94 -9.51 -15.51 -11.44
N GLY A 95 -9.93 -14.33 -10.99
CA GLY A 95 -9.24 -13.49 -10.02
C GLY A 95 -8.33 -12.45 -10.64
N LEU A 96 -8.09 -11.39 -9.86
CA LEU A 96 -7.28 -10.24 -10.25
C LEU A 96 -5.77 -10.52 -10.04
N GLY A 97 -5.24 -11.60 -10.62
CA GLY A 97 -3.92 -12.17 -10.35
C GLY A 97 -2.82 -11.13 -10.08
N ILE A 98 -2.49 -10.28 -11.08
CA ILE A 98 -1.41 -9.28 -10.96
C ILE A 98 -1.73 -8.25 -9.85
N VAL A 99 -2.95 -7.73 -9.81
CA VAL A 99 -3.36 -6.72 -8.82
C VAL A 99 -3.28 -7.30 -7.41
N ARG A 100 -3.78 -8.53 -7.21
CA ARG A 100 -3.71 -9.24 -5.94
C ARG A 100 -2.27 -9.41 -5.45
N HIS A 101 -1.39 -9.97 -6.29
CA HIS A 101 0.01 -10.19 -5.92
C HIS A 101 0.76 -8.89 -5.64
N ARG A 102 0.48 -7.82 -6.40
CA ARG A 102 1.01 -6.48 -6.14
C ARG A 102 0.57 -5.94 -4.78
N THR A 103 -0.71 -6.09 -4.46
CA THR A 103 -1.25 -5.64 -3.17
C THR A 103 -0.63 -6.42 -2.01
N ILE A 104 -0.52 -7.76 -2.11
CA ILE A 104 0.12 -8.60 -1.09
C ILE A 104 1.55 -8.11 -0.84
N LYS A 105 2.35 -7.94 -1.90
CA LYS A 105 3.72 -7.43 -1.79
C LYS A 105 3.75 -6.07 -1.09
N LYS A 106 2.98 -5.11 -1.60
CA LYS A 106 2.95 -3.73 -1.08
C LYS A 106 2.57 -3.68 0.40
N VAL A 107 1.50 -4.35 0.79
CA VAL A 107 1.02 -4.38 2.18
C VAL A 107 2.04 -5.06 3.09
N THR A 108 2.64 -6.18 2.65
CA THR A 108 3.67 -6.89 3.42
C THR A 108 4.89 -6.00 3.69
N GLU A 109 5.44 -5.38 2.65
CA GLU A 109 6.60 -4.50 2.78
C GLU A 109 6.29 -3.25 3.62
N ASP A 110 5.09 -2.70 3.49
CA ASP A 110 4.68 -1.51 4.24
C ASP A 110 4.48 -1.80 5.73
N ILE A 111 3.88 -2.94 6.09
CA ILE A 111 3.77 -3.36 7.49
C ILE A 111 5.15 -3.58 8.11
N GLN A 112 6.05 -4.28 7.43
CA GLN A 112 7.42 -4.52 7.90
C GLN A 112 8.20 -3.23 8.16
N ASN A 113 7.90 -2.18 7.39
CA ASN A 113 8.54 -0.87 7.48
C ASN A 113 7.72 0.17 8.26
N LEU A 114 6.65 -0.23 8.97
CA LEU A 114 5.75 0.63 9.75
C LEU A 114 5.10 1.75 8.90
N ARG A 115 4.89 1.50 7.62
CA ARG A 115 4.21 2.41 6.69
C ARG A 115 2.72 2.08 6.60
N TYR A 116 2.03 2.13 7.72
CA TYR A 116 0.63 1.69 7.82
C TYR A 116 -0.32 2.50 6.92
N ASN A 117 -0.09 3.79 6.78
CA ASN A 117 -0.88 4.67 5.93
C ASN A 117 -0.85 4.26 4.46
N THR A 118 0.33 3.89 3.94
CA THR A 118 0.46 3.42 2.54
C THR A 118 -0.05 1.99 2.36
N ALA A 119 0.07 1.13 3.36
CA ALA A 119 -0.56 -0.19 3.35
C ALA A 119 -2.09 -0.08 3.25
N ILE A 120 -2.71 0.80 4.06
CA ILE A 120 -4.16 1.05 4.03
C ILE A 120 -4.59 1.63 2.69
N ALA A 121 -3.81 2.56 2.11
CA ALA A 121 -4.08 3.08 0.76
C ALA A 121 -4.07 1.95 -0.29
N ALA A 122 -3.11 1.03 -0.23
CA ALA A 122 -3.05 -0.13 -1.12
C ALA A 122 -4.28 -1.06 -0.98
N LEU A 123 -4.80 -1.23 0.24
CA LEU A 123 -6.04 -1.97 0.47
C LEU A 123 -7.26 -1.27 -0.13
N MET A 124 -7.31 0.07 -0.06
CA MET A 124 -8.37 0.85 -0.71
C MET A 124 -8.32 0.73 -2.25
N GLU A 125 -7.12 0.77 -2.83
CA GLU A 125 -6.92 0.55 -4.26
C GLU A 125 -7.31 -0.87 -4.67
N TYR A 126 -6.98 -1.87 -3.86
CA TYR A 126 -7.37 -3.25 -4.12
C TYR A 126 -8.89 -3.45 -4.08
N LEU A 127 -9.57 -2.87 -3.09
CA LEU A 127 -11.03 -2.85 -3.04
C LEU A 127 -11.64 -2.20 -4.29
N ASN A 128 -11.05 -1.09 -4.77
CA ASN A 128 -11.48 -0.46 -6.01
C ASN A 128 -11.30 -1.39 -7.22
N GLY A 129 -10.18 -2.11 -7.29
CA GLY A 129 -9.93 -3.12 -8.33
C GLY A 129 -10.99 -4.22 -8.34
N ILE A 130 -11.26 -4.83 -7.17
CA ILE A 130 -12.28 -5.88 -7.04
C ILE A 130 -13.67 -5.35 -7.44
N SER A 131 -14.02 -4.15 -7.00
CA SER A 131 -15.32 -3.53 -7.31
C SER A 131 -15.46 -3.12 -8.76
N GLY A 132 -14.35 -2.70 -9.41
CA GLY A 132 -14.32 -2.19 -10.78
C GLY A 132 -14.32 -3.29 -11.83
N ASP A 133 -13.80 -4.48 -11.49
CA ASP A 133 -13.74 -5.64 -12.40
C ASP A 133 -14.37 -6.87 -11.75
N ARG A 134 -15.65 -6.75 -11.46
CA ARG A 134 -16.45 -7.79 -10.80
C ARG A 134 -16.53 -9.09 -11.60
N ALA A 135 -16.46 -9.00 -12.92
CA ALA A 135 -16.53 -10.17 -13.81
C ALA A 135 -15.31 -11.07 -13.65
N GLU A 136 -14.13 -10.49 -13.48
CA GLU A 136 -12.86 -11.21 -13.28
C GLU A 136 -12.56 -11.48 -11.81
N ALA A 137 -13.11 -10.70 -10.87
CA ALA A 137 -12.87 -10.89 -9.44
C ALA A 137 -13.36 -12.27 -8.95
N SER A 138 -12.66 -12.83 -7.98
CA SER A 138 -12.92 -14.14 -7.39
C SER A 138 -13.07 -14.06 -5.87
N LEU A 139 -13.61 -15.11 -5.24
CA LEU A 139 -13.61 -15.21 -3.78
C LEU A 139 -12.22 -15.16 -3.18
N VAL A 140 -11.20 -15.68 -3.88
CA VAL A 140 -9.81 -15.61 -3.42
C VAL A 140 -9.32 -14.15 -3.31
N ASP A 141 -9.78 -13.25 -4.18
CA ASP A 141 -9.44 -11.82 -4.07
C ASP A 141 -10.07 -11.20 -2.83
N LEU A 142 -11.31 -11.53 -2.54
CA LEU A 142 -12.01 -11.07 -1.33
C LEU A 142 -11.36 -11.63 -0.07
N GLU A 143 -11.10 -12.92 -0.01
CA GLU A 143 -10.43 -13.59 1.12
C GLU A 143 -9.05 -12.99 1.37
N THR A 144 -8.28 -12.74 0.30
CA THR A 144 -6.99 -12.04 0.38
C THR A 144 -7.15 -10.64 0.98
N LEU A 145 -8.16 -9.88 0.55
CA LEU A 145 -8.44 -8.55 1.11
C LEU A 145 -8.74 -8.64 2.62
N LEU A 146 -9.56 -9.62 3.05
CA LEU A 146 -9.91 -9.78 4.47
C LEU A 146 -8.70 -10.16 5.32
N ILE A 147 -7.84 -11.08 4.86
CA ILE A 147 -6.62 -11.45 5.57
C ILE A 147 -5.67 -10.25 5.70
N LEU A 148 -5.45 -9.52 4.62
CA LEU A 148 -4.57 -8.34 4.62
C LEU A 148 -5.15 -7.18 5.46
N LEU A 149 -6.47 -7.07 5.59
CA LEU A 149 -7.15 -6.04 6.36
C LEU A 149 -7.16 -6.34 7.87
N ALA A 150 -7.15 -7.61 8.26
CA ALA A 150 -7.30 -8.04 9.64
C ALA A 150 -6.33 -7.38 10.65
N PRO A 151 -5.05 -7.12 10.36
CA PRO A 151 -4.16 -6.40 11.28
C PRO A 151 -4.59 -4.96 11.58
N PHE A 152 -5.29 -4.32 10.65
CA PHE A 152 -5.71 -2.92 10.74
C PHE A 152 -7.10 -2.77 11.37
N ALA A 153 -8.02 -3.65 11.02
CA ALA A 153 -9.42 -3.67 11.44
C ALA A 153 -9.79 -5.10 11.86
N PRO A 154 -9.53 -5.51 13.11
CA PRO A 154 -9.58 -6.94 13.48
C PRO A 154 -10.97 -7.54 13.54
N HIS A 155 -12.03 -6.75 13.79
CA HIS A 155 -13.36 -7.29 14.02
C HIS A 155 -14.16 -7.49 12.72
N LEU A 156 -14.12 -6.51 11.81
CA LEU A 156 -14.86 -6.58 10.56
C LEU A 156 -14.43 -7.75 9.66
N PRO A 157 -13.15 -7.97 9.36
CA PRO A 157 -12.72 -9.14 8.59
C PRO A 157 -13.06 -10.47 9.25
N GLU A 158 -12.99 -10.57 10.56
CA GLU A 158 -13.35 -11.78 11.30
C GLU A 158 -14.84 -12.12 11.11
N GLU A 159 -15.71 -11.14 11.28
CA GLU A 159 -17.15 -11.33 11.06
C GLU A 159 -17.44 -11.73 9.61
N LEU A 160 -16.82 -11.03 8.63
CA LEU A 160 -17.04 -11.32 7.22
C LEU A 160 -16.46 -12.68 6.81
N TRP A 161 -15.34 -13.08 7.38
CA TRP A 161 -14.73 -14.39 7.19
C TRP A 161 -15.66 -15.52 7.64
N ASN A 162 -16.24 -15.36 8.82
CA ASN A 162 -17.24 -16.29 9.34
C ASN A 162 -18.49 -16.35 8.45
N GLN A 163 -18.98 -15.20 7.98
CA GLN A 163 -20.15 -15.13 7.09
C GLN A 163 -19.91 -15.77 5.71
N LEU A 164 -18.66 -15.84 5.24
CA LEU A 164 -18.29 -16.59 4.04
C LEU A 164 -18.29 -18.10 4.25
N GLY A 165 -18.46 -18.57 5.51
CA GLY A 165 -18.58 -19.99 5.85
C GLY A 165 -17.31 -20.63 6.39
N HIS A 166 -16.26 -19.85 6.61
CA HIS A 166 -15.04 -20.34 7.25
C HIS A 166 -15.27 -20.59 8.75
N LYS A 167 -14.70 -21.68 9.28
CA LYS A 167 -14.85 -22.08 10.69
C LYS A 167 -13.71 -21.59 11.57
N ASP A 168 -12.54 -21.38 10.97
CA ASP A 168 -11.35 -20.88 11.65
C ASP A 168 -11.29 -19.37 11.56
N SER A 169 -10.63 -18.73 12.52
CA SER A 169 -10.43 -17.28 12.55
C SER A 169 -9.58 -16.78 11.36
N VAL A 170 -9.93 -15.62 10.81
CA VAL A 170 -9.12 -14.93 9.80
C VAL A 170 -7.72 -14.62 10.32
N HIS A 171 -7.58 -14.41 11.63
CA HIS A 171 -6.29 -14.10 12.28
C HIS A 171 -5.33 -15.30 12.35
N ASN A 172 -5.85 -16.52 12.20
CA ASN A 172 -5.06 -17.75 12.16
C ASN A 172 -4.71 -18.18 10.74
N GLN A 173 -5.15 -17.44 9.73
CA GLN A 173 -4.83 -17.77 8.35
C GLN A 173 -3.36 -17.45 8.04
N PRO A 174 -2.70 -18.27 7.20
CA PRO A 174 -1.36 -17.97 6.75
C PRO A 174 -1.35 -16.63 5.98
N TRP A 175 -0.32 -15.82 6.24
CA TRP A 175 -0.16 -14.57 5.51
C TRP A 175 0.01 -14.84 4.02
N PRO A 176 -0.72 -14.15 3.13
CA PRO A 176 -0.67 -14.41 1.70
C PRO A 176 0.73 -14.18 1.13
N VAL A 177 1.17 -15.09 0.26
CA VAL A 177 2.46 -14.99 -0.42
C VAL A 177 2.25 -14.47 -1.84
N TYR A 178 3.07 -13.50 -2.24
CA TYR A 178 3.05 -13.01 -3.62
C TYR A 178 4.05 -13.77 -4.49
N ASP A 179 3.67 -13.98 -5.76
CA ASP A 179 4.55 -14.52 -6.78
C ASP A 179 5.20 -13.36 -7.56
N SER A 180 6.52 -13.23 -7.43
CA SER A 180 7.28 -12.20 -8.14
C SER A 180 7.30 -12.39 -9.67
N ALA A 181 7.05 -13.62 -10.16
CA ALA A 181 6.96 -13.88 -11.58
C ALA A 181 5.76 -13.17 -12.23
N MET A 182 4.69 -12.95 -11.46
CA MET A 182 3.50 -12.22 -11.91
C MET A 182 3.78 -10.76 -12.27
N PHE A 183 4.89 -10.16 -11.79
CA PHE A 183 5.27 -8.77 -12.10
C PHE A 183 6.24 -8.64 -13.27
N LYS A 184 6.81 -9.75 -13.76
CA LYS A 184 7.83 -9.73 -14.82
C LYS A 184 7.31 -9.24 -16.18
N THR A 185 5.98 -9.16 -16.34
CA THR A 185 5.33 -8.78 -17.60
C THR A 185 4.85 -7.33 -17.64
N GLU A 186 4.89 -6.58 -16.54
CA GLU A 186 4.48 -5.18 -16.58
C GLU A 186 5.56 -4.32 -17.18
N THR A 187 5.27 -3.77 -18.36
CA THR A 187 6.08 -2.73 -18.98
C THR A 187 5.59 -1.36 -18.52
N VAL A 188 6.54 -0.47 -18.27
CA VAL A 188 6.29 0.95 -18.03
C VAL A 188 6.93 1.79 -19.11
N ARG A 189 6.34 2.93 -19.38
CA ARG A 189 6.87 3.89 -20.33
C ARG A 189 7.94 4.73 -19.65
N ILE A 190 9.22 4.48 -19.96
CA ILE A 190 10.36 5.22 -19.46
C ILE A 190 10.70 6.34 -20.44
N ILE A 191 10.72 7.57 -19.94
CA ILE A 191 11.06 8.75 -20.73
C ILE A 191 12.57 8.87 -20.82
N LEU A 192 13.11 8.88 -22.05
CA LEU A 192 14.52 9.10 -22.32
C LEU A 192 14.78 10.57 -22.61
N GLN A 193 15.69 11.18 -21.83
CA GLN A 193 16.04 12.60 -21.94
C GLN A 193 17.54 12.77 -22.24
N VAL A 194 17.86 13.82 -22.97
CA VAL A 194 19.23 14.33 -23.12
C VAL A 194 19.22 15.82 -22.74
N ASN A 195 20.04 16.19 -21.75
CA ASN A 195 20.09 17.54 -21.17
C ASN A 195 18.71 18.05 -20.72
N GLY A 196 17.93 17.18 -20.04
CA GLY A 196 16.60 17.51 -19.51
C GLY A 196 15.47 17.59 -20.54
N LYS A 197 15.76 17.43 -21.86
CA LYS A 197 14.74 17.45 -22.91
C LYS A 197 14.35 16.04 -23.32
N VAL A 198 13.05 15.74 -23.38
CA VAL A 198 12.52 14.45 -23.84
C VAL A 198 12.94 14.19 -25.29
N ARG A 199 13.50 13.03 -25.55
CA ARG A 199 13.98 12.62 -26.89
C ARG A 199 13.28 11.38 -27.39
N ASP A 200 12.92 10.46 -26.49
CA ASP A 200 12.15 9.25 -26.83
C ASP A 200 11.45 8.70 -25.58
N VAL A 201 10.60 7.70 -25.83
CA VAL A 201 9.93 6.92 -24.78
C VAL A 201 10.09 5.46 -25.13
N VAL A 202 10.51 4.63 -24.19
CA VAL A 202 10.66 3.19 -24.36
C VAL A 202 9.78 2.45 -23.37
N GLU A 203 9.24 1.30 -23.79
CA GLU A 203 8.49 0.42 -22.89
C GLU A 203 9.43 -0.67 -22.36
N LEU A 204 9.60 -0.70 -21.07
CA LEU A 204 10.50 -1.63 -20.38
C LEU A 204 9.80 -2.22 -19.15
N PRO A 205 10.26 -3.39 -18.67
CA PRO A 205 9.74 -3.94 -17.42
C PRO A 205 9.82 -2.92 -16.29
N GLN A 206 8.79 -2.86 -15.43
CA GLN A 206 8.70 -1.90 -14.32
C GLN A 206 9.91 -1.99 -13.36
N ASN A 207 10.51 -3.18 -13.27
CA ASN A 207 11.67 -3.47 -12.45
C ASN A 207 13.01 -3.33 -13.21
N ALA A 208 13.01 -2.73 -14.40
CA ALA A 208 14.23 -2.50 -15.16
C ALA A 208 15.23 -1.68 -14.34
N THR A 209 16.45 -2.19 -14.25
CA THR A 209 17.55 -1.54 -13.53
C THR A 209 18.09 -0.35 -14.31
N GLU A 210 18.79 0.55 -13.63
CA GLU A 210 19.46 1.69 -14.28
C GLU A 210 20.37 1.23 -15.44
N GLN A 211 21.13 0.15 -15.24
CA GLN A 211 22.05 -0.38 -16.24
C GLN A 211 21.32 -0.91 -17.48
N GLU A 212 20.21 -1.59 -17.32
CA GLU A 212 19.38 -2.09 -18.42
C GLU A 212 18.79 -0.93 -19.22
N VAL A 213 18.21 0.07 -18.53
CA VAL A 213 17.63 1.25 -19.17
C VAL A 213 18.71 2.05 -19.89
N GLN A 214 19.89 2.22 -19.29
CA GLN A 214 21.03 2.89 -19.90
C GLN A 214 21.52 2.17 -21.16
N THR A 215 21.63 0.84 -21.11
CA THR A 215 22.05 0.04 -22.27
C THR A 215 21.09 0.20 -23.44
N ILE A 216 19.78 0.20 -23.17
CA ILE A 216 18.74 0.38 -24.19
C ILE A 216 18.75 1.82 -24.72
N ALA A 217 18.91 2.81 -23.83
CA ALA A 217 19.00 4.20 -24.24
C ALA A 217 20.19 4.47 -25.16
N LEU A 218 21.37 3.90 -24.85
CA LEU A 218 22.58 4.05 -25.69
C LEU A 218 22.45 3.36 -27.06
N LYS A 219 21.62 2.33 -27.17
CA LYS A 219 21.30 1.67 -28.46
C LYS A 219 20.21 2.39 -29.25
N ASN A 220 19.48 3.32 -28.62
CA ASN A 220 18.39 4.04 -29.26
C ASN A 220 18.91 5.08 -30.26
N THR A 221 18.52 4.95 -31.52
CA THR A 221 19.00 5.79 -32.62
C THR A 221 18.68 7.28 -32.44
N LYS A 222 17.52 7.62 -31.84
CA LYS A 222 17.14 9.01 -31.55
C LYS A 222 18.06 9.60 -30.48
N ILE A 223 18.36 8.84 -29.44
CA ILE A 223 19.25 9.26 -28.37
C ILE A 223 20.68 9.45 -28.93
N GLN A 224 21.18 8.51 -29.73
CA GLN A 224 22.50 8.60 -30.35
C GLN A 224 22.68 9.88 -31.19
N ARG A 225 21.64 10.27 -31.93
CA ARG A 225 21.66 11.55 -32.70
C ARG A 225 21.88 12.77 -31.81
N TRP A 226 21.23 12.79 -30.64
CA TRP A 226 21.34 13.91 -29.70
C TRP A 226 22.59 13.86 -28.86
N MET A 227 23.16 12.70 -28.63
CA MET A 227 24.47 12.57 -27.99
C MET A 227 25.63 12.97 -28.91
N ALA A 228 25.45 12.91 -30.23
CA ALA A 228 26.43 13.32 -31.23
C ALA A 228 27.84 12.76 -30.95
N GLY A 229 27.93 11.49 -30.54
CA GLY A 229 29.22 10.83 -30.21
C GLY A 229 29.81 11.21 -28.85
N LYS A 230 29.18 12.10 -28.07
CA LYS A 230 29.66 12.48 -26.74
C LYS A 230 29.22 11.42 -25.70
N GLN A 231 30.06 11.26 -24.66
CA GLN A 231 29.72 10.46 -23.52
C GLN A 231 28.91 11.28 -22.49
N ALA A 232 27.98 10.62 -21.80
CA ALA A 232 27.24 11.25 -20.72
C ALA A 232 28.19 11.55 -19.54
N LYS A 233 28.27 12.82 -19.11
CA LYS A 233 28.98 13.23 -17.90
C LYS A 233 28.25 12.85 -16.63
N ARG A 234 26.93 12.81 -16.71
CA ARG A 234 26.06 12.43 -15.58
C ARG A 234 24.81 11.75 -16.09
N ILE A 235 24.38 10.71 -15.36
CA ILE A 235 23.13 10.01 -15.61
C ILE A 235 22.23 10.23 -14.39
N ILE A 236 20.97 10.54 -14.63
CA ILE A 236 19.94 10.69 -13.61
C ILE A 236 18.86 9.67 -13.95
N PHE A 237 18.70 8.67 -13.10
CA PHE A 237 17.70 7.64 -13.26
C PHE A 237 16.63 7.74 -12.18
N VAL A 238 15.35 7.74 -12.60
CA VAL A 238 14.20 7.64 -11.73
C VAL A 238 13.47 6.35 -12.10
N PRO A 239 13.50 5.31 -11.23
CA PRO A 239 12.92 4.01 -11.51
C PRO A 239 11.48 4.12 -12.01
N GLY A 240 11.17 3.40 -13.09
CA GLY A 240 9.85 3.37 -13.70
C GLY A 240 9.36 4.68 -14.34
N LYS A 241 10.19 5.73 -14.39
CA LYS A 241 9.78 7.06 -14.90
C LYS A 241 10.68 7.61 -16.02
N LEU A 242 11.94 7.83 -15.73
CA LEU A 242 12.82 8.47 -16.70
C LEU A 242 14.29 8.11 -16.52
N LEU A 243 15.05 8.23 -17.63
CA LEU A 243 16.51 8.30 -17.67
C LEU A 243 16.91 9.60 -18.37
N ASN A 244 17.71 10.44 -17.71
CA ASN A 244 18.26 11.67 -18.29
C ASN A 244 19.78 11.59 -18.36
N MET A 245 20.31 11.72 -19.57
CA MET A 245 21.75 11.76 -19.86
C MET A 245 22.18 13.20 -20.08
N VAL A 246 23.11 13.68 -19.24
CA VAL A 246 23.69 15.03 -19.35
C VAL A 246 25.06 14.92 -20.03
N ILE A 247 25.22 15.59 -21.15
CA ILE A 247 26.44 15.59 -21.99
C ILE A 247 27.21 16.92 -21.93
#